data_9349294191318379b7bb89cbe7f35821
#
_entry.id   9349294191318379b7bb89cbe7f35821
#
_cell.length_a   1.000
_cell.length_b   1.000
_cell.length_c   1.000
_cell.angle_alpha   90.00
_cell.angle_beta   90.00
_cell.angle_gamma   90.00
#
_symmetry.space_group_name_H-M   'P 1'
#
loop_
_entity.id
_entity.type
_entity.pdbx_description
1 polymer ?
#
loop_
_entity_poly.entity_id
_entity_poly.type
_entity_poly.pdbx_seq_one_letter_code
_entity_poly.pdbx_strand_id
1 'polypeptide(L)'
;MQRFVRCCLAFASVSWGMNLASAAEPTVVAYPDHSKLLVLRDAAGQERPIVTQADWAVRVSHVKANMQLVMGPLPDATRRVPLNVEVVSEEQTPKYVRRKVRFTPEPEDRVPAWVLIPRELPPGGKAPAMLCLHQTNNVGKDEPAGLGGLKSLHYAHELAERGYVCIVPDYPSFGEYRYDFKVKGSHYASGSMKAIWNNLRAVDLLESLPQVDQSRIGVIGHSLGGHNSLFTAVFDERLKAVVSSCGFTPFHDYYGGKVAGWTSDRYMPRIRDVYENNADKIPFDFYEILGVLAPRGFFSNSPVNDSNFDVGGVRKAFTKASDIYALFETDDAKKNISRLKLATPDAPHDFPEPERQAAYQWLNTILAK
;
A
#
# COMPACT_ATOMS: atom_id res chain seq x y z
N MET A 1 -41.22 -65.26 25.30
CA MET A 1 -39.82 -65.10 25.70
C MET A 1 -39.04 -64.66 24.42
N GLN A 2 -38.93 -63.40 24.20
CA GLN A 2 -38.11 -62.84 23.05
C GLN A 2 -37.01 -62.00 23.66
N ARG A 3 -35.74 -62.38 23.40
CA ARG A 3 -34.56 -61.70 23.86
C ARG A 3 -34.21 -60.60 22.80
N PHE A 4 -34.20 -59.33 23.23
CA PHE A 4 -33.64 -58.23 22.45
C PHE A 4 -32.12 -58.14 22.64
N VAL A 5 -31.38 -58.31 21.56
CA VAL A 5 -29.92 -58.04 21.52
C VAL A 5 -29.72 -56.55 21.19
N ARG A 6 -29.12 -55.80 22.12
CA ARG A 6 -28.68 -54.40 21.88
C ARG A 6 -27.29 -54.41 21.25
N CYS A 7 -27.20 -53.96 20.04
CA CYS A 7 -25.94 -53.69 19.35
C CYS A 7 -25.46 -52.30 19.71
N CYS A 8 -24.35 -52.17 20.46
CA CYS A 8 -23.70 -50.89 20.72
C CYS A 8 -22.75 -50.58 19.58
N LEU A 9 -23.08 -49.56 18.78
CA LEU A 9 -22.16 -48.95 17.80
C LEU A 9 -21.32 -47.89 18.51
N ALA A 10 -20.01 -48.13 18.62
CA ALA A 10 -19.04 -47.17 19.10
C ALA A 10 -18.64 -46.26 17.94
N PHE A 11 -18.98 -44.97 18.05
CA PHE A 11 -18.46 -43.95 17.14
C PHE A 11 -17.07 -43.53 17.62
N ALA A 12 -16.03 -43.83 16.82
CA ALA A 12 -14.70 -43.30 17.02
C ALA A 12 -14.66 -41.87 16.40
N SER A 13 -14.58 -40.85 17.26
CA SER A 13 -14.34 -39.47 16.84
C SER A 13 -12.85 -39.27 16.50
N VAL A 14 -12.54 -39.15 15.21
CA VAL A 14 -11.23 -38.72 14.74
C VAL A 14 -11.16 -37.21 14.86
N SER A 15 -10.50 -36.71 15.90
CA SER A 15 -10.17 -35.28 16.02
C SER A 15 -8.97 -34.95 15.12
N TRP A 16 -9.23 -34.27 14.02
CA TRP A 16 -8.19 -33.64 13.24
C TRP A 16 -7.69 -32.41 14.00
N GLY A 17 -6.55 -32.55 14.67
CA GLY A 17 -5.81 -31.44 15.24
C GLY A 17 -5.23 -30.61 14.09
N MET A 18 -5.85 -29.48 13.74
CA MET A 18 -5.18 -28.44 12.95
C MET A 18 -4.04 -27.88 13.80
N ASN A 19 -2.81 -28.28 13.51
CA ASN A 19 -1.61 -27.57 13.93
C ASN A 19 -1.63 -26.21 13.24
N LEU A 20 -2.15 -25.18 13.88
CA LEU A 20 -1.88 -23.79 13.53
C LEU A 20 -0.40 -23.58 13.83
N ALA A 21 0.44 -23.69 12.81
CA ALA A 21 1.82 -23.23 12.90
C ALA A 21 1.76 -21.76 13.31
N SER A 22 2.20 -21.45 14.53
CA SER A 22 2.44 -20.08 14.98
C SER A 22 3.39 -19.45 13.97
N ALA A 23 2.95 -18.40 13.28
CA ALA A 23 3.83 -17.61 12.44
C ALA A 23 4.99 -17.13 13.34
N ALA A 24 6.22 -17.52 13.01
CA ALA A 24 7.39 -17.07 13.74
C ALA A 24 7.40 -15.55 13.76
N GLU A 25 7.72 -14.95 14.91
CA GLU A 25 7.86 -13.50 15.00
C GLU A 25 8.87 -13.01 13.95
N PRO A 26 8.59 -11.88 13.29
CA PRO A 26 9.45 -11.39 12.21
C PRO A 26 10.85 -11.07 12.76
N THR A 27 11.87 -11.67 12.18
CA THR A 27 13.26 -11.48 12.60
C THR A 27 13.72 -10.07 12.27
N VAL A 28 14.03 -9.29 13.30
CA VAL A 28 14.61 -7.95 13.16
C VAL A 28 16.10 -8.08 12.88
N VAL A 29 16.56 -7.54 11.75
CA VAL A 29 17.97 -7.50 11.36
C VAL A 29 18.34 -6.08 10.94
N ALA A 30 19.37 -5.52 11.55
CA ALA A 30 19.86 -4.18 11.23
C ALA A 30 20.72 -4.19 9.96
N TYR A 31 20.48 -3.21 9.09
CA TYR A 31 21.24 -2.97 7.88
C TYR A 31 21.81 -1.55 7.91
N PRO A 32 23.14 -1.39 8.11
CA PRO A 32 23.76 -0.05 8.25
C PRO A 32 23.68 0.80 6.98
N ASP A 33 23.60 0.15 5.82
CA ASP A 33 23.49 0.81 4.51
C ASP A 33 22.28 0.25 3.76
N HIS A 34 21.19 1.00 3.81
CA HIS A 34 19.91 0.65 3.17
C HIS A 34 19.98 0.63 1.64
N SER A 35 21.01 1.25 1.03
CA SER A 35 21.20 1.24 -0.41
C SER A 35 21.81 -0.05 -0.94
N LYS A 36 22.40 -0.88 -0.06
CA LYS A 36 22.97 -2.20 -0.39
C LYS A 36 21.86 -3.26 -0.41
N LEU A 37 21.06 -3.29 -1.44
CA LEU A 37 19.92 -4.20 -1.53
C LEU A 37 20.32 -5.66 -1.74
N LEU A 38 21.40 -5.93 -2.49
CA LEU A 38 21.86 -7.30 -2.80
C LEU A 38 22.71 -7.93 -1.68
N VAL A 39 22.48 -7.54 -0.44
CA VAL A 39 23.15 -8.09 0.75
C VAL A 39 22.09 -8.64 1.71
N LEU A 40 22.27 -9.88 2.14
CA LEU A 40 21.50 -10.50 3.22
C LEU A 40 22.37 -10.62 4.46
N ARG A 41 21.85 -10.15 5.60
CA ARG A 41 22.49 -10.30 6.92
C ARG A 41 21.72 -11.29 7.77
N ASP A 42 22.44 -12.02 8.59
CA ASP A 42 21.85 -12.83 9.66
C ASP A 42 21.76 -12.06 10.99
N ALA A 43 21.22 -12.69 12.02
CA ALA A 43 21.07 -12.09 13.35
C ALA A 43 22.45 -11.79 14.04
N ALA A 44 23.52 -12.46 13.62
CA ALA A 44 24.88 -12.19 14.09
C ALA A 44 25.57 -11.07 13.30
N GLY A 45 24.90 -10.53 12.27
CA GLY A 45 25.42 -9.47 11.41
C GLY A 45 26.35 -9.95 10.31
N GLN A 46 26.45 -11.27 10.05
CA GLN A 46 27.25 -11.81 8.96
C GLN A 46 26.53 -11.53 7.63
N GLU A 47 27.28 -11.07 6.65
CA GLU A 47 26.77 -10.68 5.34
C GLU A 47 27.06 -11.75 4.30
N ARG A 48 26.07 -11.97 3.42
CA ARG A 48 26.24 -12.76 2.20
C ARG A 48 25.48 -12.10 1.04
N PRO A 49 25.89 -12.35 -0.21
CA PRO A 49 25.20 -11.81 -1.36
C PRO A 49 23.78 -12.42 -1.50
N ILE A 50 22.84 -11.61 -2.01
CA ILE A 50 21.55 -12.04 -2.51
C ILE A 50 21.74 -12.32 -4.00
N VAL A 51 21.51 -13.57 -4.39
CA VAL A 51 21.66 -14.03 -5.78
C VAL A 51 20.41 -14.72 -6.32
N THR A 52 19.44 -15.00 -5.45
CA THR A 52 18.18 -15.66 -5.79
C THR A 52 16.96 -14.88 -5.30
N GLN A 53 15.80 -15.13 -5.91
CA GLN A 53 14.52 -14.63 -5.41
C GLN A 53 14.20 -15.12 -3.99
N ALA A 54 14.63 -16.34 -3.63
CA ALA A 54 14.47 -16.87 -2.28
C ALA A 54 15.30 -16.10 -1.24
N ASP A 55 16.54 -15.70 -1.57
CA ASP A 55 17.33 -14.83 -0.71
C ASP A 55 16.63 -13.48 -0.52
N TRP A 56 16.10 -12.92 -1.61
CA TRP A 56 15.38 -11.65 -1.54
C TRP A 56 14.11 -11.76 -0.68
N ALA A 57 13.37 -12.86 -0.76
CA ALA A 57 12.19 -13.08 0.09
C ALA A 57 12.53 -13.04 1.60
N VAL A 58 13.70 -13.54 2.01
CA VAL A 58 14.18 -13.40 3.39
C VAL A 58 14.44 -11.92 3.71
N ARG A 59 15.12 -11.17 2.81
CA ARG A 59 15.35 -9.73 3.00
C ARG A 59 14.03 -8.96 3.12
N VAL A 60 13.01 -9.28 2.33
CA VAL A 60 11.67 -8.69 2.41
C VAL A 60 11.07 -8.86 3.81
N SER A 61 11.23 -10.03 4.44
CA SER A 61 10.74 -10.24 5.81
C SER A 61 11.43 -9.32 6.81
N HIS A 62 12.74 -9.09 6.66
CA HIS A 62 13.51 -8.16 7.50
C HIS A 62 13.04 -6.71 7.28
N VAL A 63 12.81 -6.29 6.04
CA VAL A 63 12.30 -4.94 5.73
C VAL A 63 10.92 -4.73 6.37
N LYS A 64 10.00 -5.69 6.23
CA LYS A 64 8.66 -5.64 6.86
C LYS A 64 8.78 -5.54 8.39
N ALA A 65 9.69 -6.30 9.01
CA ALA A 65 9.94 -6.23 10.45
C ALA A 65 10.48 -4.85 10.86
N ASN A 66 11.48 -4.34 10.13
CA ASN A 66 12.10 -3.04 10.40
C ASN A 66 11.10 -1.87 10.23
N MET A 67 10.23 -1.92 9.22
CA MET A 67 9.13 -0.94 9.09
C MET A 67 8.20 -0.98 10.31
N GLN A 68 7.88 -2.16 10.84
CA GLN A 68 7.05 -2.30 12.03
C GLN A 68 7.73 -1.79 13.31
N LEU A 69 9.07 -1.78 13.40
CA LEU A 69 9.77 -1.11 14.51
C LEU A 69 9.48 0.40 14.54
N VAL A 70 9.31 1.02 13.38
CA VAL A 70 9.06 2.46 13.26
C VAL A 70 7.57 2.77 13.33
N MET A 71 6.74 2.01 12.62
CA MET A 71 5.31 2.29 12.45
C MET A 71 4.43 1.64 13.52
N GLY A 72 4.97 0.67 14.27
CA GLY A 72 4.23 -0.24 15.13
C GLY A 72 3.82 -1.52 14.39
N PRO A 73 3.41 -2.57 15.13
CA PRO A 73 3.02 -3.84 14.54
C PRO A 73 1.78 -3.70 13.65
N LEU A 74 1.79 -4.43 12.52
CA LEU A 74 0.58 -4.61 11.74
C LEU A 74 -0.43 -5.43 12.57
N PRO A 75 -1.68 -4.98 12.70
CA PRO A 75 -2.71 -5.77 13.39
C PRO A 75 -2.87 -7.16 12.80
N ASP A 76 -3.08 -8.13 13.65
CA ASP A 76 -3.29 -9.51 13.23
C ASP A 76 -4.70 -9.75 12.62
N ALA A 77 -4.91 -10.94 12.06
CA ALA A 77 -6.14 -11.30 11.38
C ALA A 77 -7.37 -11.30 12.28
N THR A 78 -7.22 -11.40 13.62
CA THR A 78 -8.36 -11.42 14.57
C THR A 78 -9.05 -10.06 14.64
N ARG A 79 -8.37 -8.98 14.24
CA ARG A 79 -8.99 -7.64 14.14
C ARG A 79 -9.83 -7.44 12.88
N ARG A 80 -9.79 -8.39 11.94
CA ARG A 80 -10.66 -8.34 10.75
C ARG A 80 -12.09 -8.71 11.14
N VAL A 81 -12.97 -7.72 11.11
CA VAL A 81 -14.42 -7.89 11.31
C VAL A 81 -15.16 -7.74 9.97
N PRO A 82 -16.44 -8.13 9.88
CA PRO A 82 -17.25 -7.82 8.70
C PRO A 82 -17.20 -6.32 8.37
N LEU A 83 -17.07 -6.00 7.09
CA LEU A 83 -16.91 -4.61 6.63
C LEU A 83 -18.11 -3.72 6.91
N ASN A 84 -19.30 -4.29 7.06
CA ASN A 84 -20.55 -3.59 7.40
C ASN A 84 -20.70 -2.28 6.59
N VAL A 85 -20.59 -2.39 5.26
CA VAL A 85 -20.60 -1.24 4.36
C VAL A 85 -21.96 -0.56 4.39
N GLU A 86 -21.96 0.71 4.78
CA GLU A 86 -23.12 1.59 4.75
C GLU A 86 -23.00 2.54 3.55
N VAL A 87 -23.99 2.57 2.66
CA VAL A 87 -24.08 3.58 1.61
C VAL A 87 -24.76 4.81 2.18
N VAL A 88 -24.01 5.89 2.34
CA VAL A 88 -24.50 7.17 2.90
C VAL A 88 -25.25 7.99 1.84
N SER A 89 -24.70 8.02 0.62
CA SER A 89 -25.32 8.70 -0.53
C SER A 89 -24.79 8.10 -1.83
N GLU A 90 -25.56 8.31 -2.90
CA GLU A 90 -25.20 7.91 -4.25
C GLU A 90 -25.46 9.06 -5.22
N GLU A 91 -24.53 9.29 -6.13
CA GLU A 91 -24.60 10.28 -7.18
C GLU A 91 -24.38 9.63 -8.53
N GLN A 92 -25.22 9.96 -9.50
CA GLN A 92 -25.11 9.49 -10.87
C GLN A 92 -24.31 10.50 -11.69
N THR A 93 -23.13 10.10 -12.19
CA THR A 93 -22.37 10.88 -13.17
C THR A 93 -22.59 10.32 -14.59
N PRO A 94 -22.17 11.00 -15.65
CA PRO A 94 -22.34 10.47 -17.01
C PRO A 94 -21.64 9.12 -17.24
N LYS A 95 -20.48 8.85 -16.62
CA LYS A 95 -19.67 7.66 -16.90
C LYS A 95 -19.57 6.64 -15.75
N TYR A 96 -19.87 7.06 -14.53
CA TYR A 96 -19.78 6.17 -13.35
C TYR A 96 -20.82 6.57 -12.29
N VAL A 97 -21.06 5.68 -11.35
CA VAL A 97 -21.81 5.95 -10.12
C VAL A 97 -20.82 6.22 -9.00
N ARG A 98 -20.99 7.32 -8.26
CA ARG A 98 -20.19 7.65 -7.09
C ARG A 98 -20.99 7.41 -5.81
N ARG A 99 -20.51 6.51 -4.96
CA ARG A 99 -21.14 6.16 -3.68
C ARG A 99 -20.30 6.66 -2.54
N LYS A 100 -20.88 7.48 -1.66
CA LYS A 100 -20.28 7.76 -0.36
C LYS A 100 -20.59 6.59 0.56
N VAL A 101 -19.57 5.98 1.13
CA VAL A 101 -19.72 4.82 2.00
C VAL A 101 -19.00 5.04 3.33
N ARG A 102 -19.40 4.28 4.34
CA ARG A 102 -18.62 4.04 5.55
C ARG A 102 -18.44 2.54 5.69
N PHE A 103 -17.22 2.09 5.94
CA PHE A 103 -16.94 0.67 6.19
C PHE A 103 -16.21 0.48 7.53
N THR A 104 -16.31 -0.72 8.09
CA THR A 104 -15.72 -1.09 9.39
C THR A 104 -14.37 -1.78 9.16
N PRO A 105 -13.21 -1.11 9.36
CA PRO A 105 -11.89 -1.73 9.19
C PRO A 105 -11.54 -2.66 10.35
N GLU A 106 -12.04 -2.35 11.56
CA GLU A 106 -11.83 -3.06 12.82
C GLU A 106 -12.96 -2.72 13.81
N PRO A 107 -13.07 -3.40 14.97
CA PRO A 107 -14.12 -3.08 15.95
C PRO A 107 -14.15 -1.59 16.32
N GLU A 108 -15.36 -1.04 16.43
CA GLU A 108 -15.63 0.33 16.89
C GLU A 108 -15.11 1.46 15.98
N ASP A 109 -14.65 1.14 14.77
CA ASP A 109 -14.14 2.13 13.82
C ASP A 109 -14.94 2.14 12.51
N ARG A 110 -15.07 3.34 11.91
CA ARG A 110 -15.82 3.57 10.67
C ARG A 110 -15.06 4.51 9.76
N VAL A 111 -14.53 4.00 8.67
CA VAL A 111 -13.78 4.77 7.68
C VAL A 111 -14.73 5.32 6.61
N PRO A 112 -14.80 6.66 6.44
CA PRO A 112 -15.49 7.25 5.30
C PRO A 112 -14.68 7.03 4.01
N ALA A 113 -15.37 6.69 2.93
CA ALA A 113 -14.75 6.52 1.62
C ALA A 113 -15.71 6.89 0.49
N TRP A 114 -15.15 7.16 -0.69
CA TRP A 114 -15.88 7.13 -1.95
C TRP A 114 -15.63 5.81 -2.67
N VAL A 115 -16.66 5.23 -3.28
CA VAL A 115 -16.57 4.14 -4.23
C VAL A 115 -17.11 4.61 -5.56
N LEU A 116 -16.28 4.58 -6.60
CA LEU A 116 -16.64 5.00 -7.96
C LEU A 116 -16.72 3.73 -8.82
N ILE A 117 -17.89 3.49 -9.42
CA ILE A 117 -18.16 2.27 -10.18
C ILE A 117 -18.54 2.67 -11.61
N PRO A 118 -17.76 2.29 -12.64
CA PRO A 118 -18.10 2.57 -14.03
C PRO A 118 -19.50 2.05 -14.40
N ARG A 119 -20.25 2.82 -15.20
CA ARG A 119 -21.57 2.38 -15.71
C ARG A 119 -21.43 1.28 -16.76
N GLU A 120 -20.38 1.39 -17.57
CA GLU A 120 -20.04 0.41 -18.59
C GLU A 120 -18.88 -0.45 -18.09
N LEU A 121 -19.13 -1.74 -18.02
CA LEU A 121 -18.09 -2.71 -17.63
C LEU A 121 -17.61 -3.45 -18.89
N PRO A 122 -16.35 -3.88 -18.90
CA PRO A 122 -15.81 -4.67 -20.01
C PRO A 122 -16.56 -6.00 -20.15
N PRO A 123 -16.41 -6.71 -21.30
CA PRO A 123 -16.98 -8.03 -21.48
C PRO A 123 -16.58 -8.96 -20.32
N GLY A 124 -17.59 -9.66 -19.76
CA GLY A 124 -17.44 -10.47 -18.55
C GLY A 124 -17.80 -9.74 -17.24
N GLY A 125 -18.18 -8.46 -17.30
CA GLY A 125 -18.74 -7.72 -16.17
C GLY A 125 -17.77 -7.37 -15.05
N LYS A 126 -16.44 -7.56 -15.26
CA LYS A 126 -15.42 -7.27 -14.25
C LYS A 126 -14.37 -6.30 -14.78
N ALA A 127 -14.09 -5.27 -13.99
CA ALA A 127 -13.14 -4.20 -14.26
C ALA A 127 -11.89 -4.31 -13.37
N PRO A 128 -10.74 -3.75 -13.79
CA PRO A 128 -9.63 -3.50 -12.87
C PRO A 128 -10.06 -2.51 -11.78
N ALA A 129 -9.38 -2.55 -10.64
CA ALA A 129 -9.71 -1.67 -9.53
C ALA A 129 -8.49 -0.92 -8.98
N MET A 130 -8.75 0.25 -8.37
CA MET A 130 -7.72 1.11 -7.81
C MET A 130 -8.09 1.60 -6.42
N LEU A 131 -7.16 1.41 -5.49
CA LEU A 131 -7.14 2.15 -4.23
C LEU A 131 -6.49 3.51 -4.49
N CYS A 132 -7.22 4.61 -4.25
CA CYS A 132 -6.78 5.97 -4.56
C CYS A 132 -6.59 6.76 -3.26
N LEU A 133 -5.36 7.17 -2.95
CA LEU A 133 -4.98 7.74 -1.67
C LEU A 133 -4.67 9.23 -1.78
N HIS A 134 -5.38 10.07 -1.02
CA HIS A 134 -5.28 11.52 -1.07
C HIS A 134 -4.01 12.06 -0.39
N GLN A 135 -3.65 13.30 -0.72
CA GLN A 135 -2.56 14.05 -0.10
C GLN A 135 -2.94 14.63 1.29
N THR A 136 -1.96 15.29 1.92
CA THR A 136 -2.16 16.08 3.15
C THR A 136 -2.98 17.34 2.85
N ASN A 137 -4.29 17.26 3.01
CA ASN A 137 -5.20 18.40 2.90
C ASN A 137 -6.49 18.17 3.70
N ASN A 138 -7.27 19.22 3.91
CA ASN A 138 -8.52 19.14 4.67
C ASN A 138 -9.68 18.57 3.86
N VAL A 139 -9.53 18.47 2.54
CA VAL A 139 -10.56 17.94 1.62
C VAL A 139 -10.60 16.40 1.67
N GLY A 140 -9.46 15.78 1.98
CA GLY A 140 -9.35 14.33 2.12
C GLY A 140 -9.71 13.58 0.83
N LYS A 141 -10.52 12.53 0.99
CA LYS A 141 -11.00 11.66 -0.10
C LYS A 141 -11.73 12.38 -1.23
N ASP A 142 -12.27 13.56 -0.96
CA ASP A 142 -13.07 14.30 -1.94
C ASP A 142 -12.20 14.78 -3.11
N GLU A 143 -10.90 15.11 -2.88
CA GLU A 143 -10.00 15.56 -3.92
C GLU A 143 -9.76 14.49 -5.01
N PRO A 144 -9.28 13.26 -4.71
CA PRO A 144 -9.14 12.26 -5.77
C PRO A 144 -10.47 11.88 -6.42
N ALA A 145 -11.57 11.98 -5.68
CA ALA A 145 -12.92 11.70 -6.20
C ALA A 145 -13.47 12.81 -7.13
N GLY A 146 -12.74 13.91 -7.35
CA GLY A 146 -13.16 15.00 -8.23
C GLY A 146 -14.13 16.00 -7.60
N LEU A 147 -14.14 16.10 -6.26
CA LEU A 147 -15.09 16.94 -5.50
C LEU A 147 -14.45 18.12 -4.78
N GLY A 148 -13.31 18.59 -5.26
CA GLY A 148 -12.59 19.75 -4.69
C GLY A 148 -11.10 19.59 -4.78
N GLY A 149 -10.33 20.48 -4.14
CA GLY A 149 -8.89 20.49 -4.21
C GLY A 149 -8.33 20.79 -5.61
N LEU A 150 -7.17 20.23 -5.92
CA LEU A 150 -6.47 20.44 -7.18
C LEU A 150 -6.98 19.49 -8.27
N LYS A 151 -7.35 20.02 -9.44
CA LYS A 151 -7.81 19.21 -10.57
C LYS A 151 -6.77 18.18 -11.04
N SER A 152 -5.47 18.52 -10.93
CA SER A 152 -4.36 17.62 -11.21
C SER A 152 -4.30 16.39 -10.30
N LEU A 153 -5.10 16.36 -9.23
CA LEU A 153 -5.16 15.26 -8.27
C LEU A 153 -6.49 14.51 -8.27
N HIS A 154 -7.35 14.73 -9.27
CA HIS A 154 -8.62 14.03 -9.45
C HIS A 154 -8.46 12.62 -10.05
N TYR A 155 -7.39 11.89 -9.72
CA TYR A 155 -7.03 10.63 -10.39
C TYR A 155 -8.04 9.49 -10.18
N ALA A 156 -8.81 9.45 -9.09
CA ALA A 156 -9.87 8.45 -8.94
C ALA A 156 -11.04 8.73 -9.88
N HIS A 157 -11.44 10.00 -10.03
CA HIS A 157 -12.42 10.43 -11.02
C HIS A 157 -11.97 10.07 -12.43
N GLU A 158 -10.74 10.46 -12.82
CA GLU A 158 -10.19 10.20 -14.14
C GLU A 158 -10.06 8.69 -14.46
N LEU A 159 -9.69 7.87 -13.47
CA LEU A 159 -9.62 6.40 -13.61
C LEU A 159 -11.01 5.76 -13.70
N ALA A 160 -11.98 6.23 -12.93
CA ALA A 160 -13.36 5.73 -13.03
C ALA A 160 -13.97 6.02 -14.41
N GLU A 161 -13.66 7.18 -15.01
CA GLU A 161 -14.06 7.49 -16.38
C GLU A 161 -13.40 6.61 -17.45
N ARG A 162 -12.28 5.95 -17.08
CA ARG A 162 -11.53 4.99 -17.92
C ARG A 162 -11.89 3.52 -17.65
N GLY A 163 -12.93 3.29 -16.86
CA GLY A 163 -13.42 1.94 -16.60
C GLY A 163 -12.82 1.23 -15.40
N TYR A 164 -12.13 1.93 -14.50
CA TYR A 164 -11.65 1.37 -13.23
C TYR A 164 -12.69 1.51 -12.13
N VAL A 165 -12.87 0.48 -11.30
CA VAL A 165 -13.56 0.63 -10.02
C VAL A 165 -12.57 1.24 -9.03
N CYS A 166 -12.93 2.39 -8.43
CA CYS A 166 -12.03 3.09 -7.52
C CYS A 166 -12.61 3.16 -6.10
N ILE A 167 -11.75 3.00 -5.08
CA ILE A 167 -12.07 3.33 -3.69
C ILE A 167 -11.12 4.41 -3.19
N VAL A 168 -11.68 5.41 -2.51
CA VAL A 168 -10.97 6.57 -2.00
C VAL A 168 -11.28 6.74 -0.51
N PRO A 169 -10.54 6.11 0.41
CA PRO A 169 -10.74 6.29 1.84
C PRO A 169 -10.15 7.61 2.34
N ASP A 170 -10.74 8.20 3.38
CA ASP A 170 -10.07 9.23 4.16
C ASP A 170 -8.91 8.61 4.97
N TYR A 171 -7.76 9.28 4.95
CA TYR A 171 -6.66 8.97 5.85
C TYR A 171 -7.05 9.36 7.30
N PRO A 172 -6.59 8.64 8.34
CA PRO A 172 -6.88 8.98 9.73
C PRO A 172 -6.61 10.46 10.06
N SER A 173 -7.61 11.15 10.61
CA SER A 173 -7.63 12.56 10.95
C SER A 173 -7.70 13.59 9.80
N PHE A 174 -8.01 13.13 8.58
CA PHE A 174 -8.30 14.00 7.44
C PHE A 174 -9.74 13.84 6.94
N GLY A 175 -10.21 14.78 6.13
CA GLY A 175 -11.55 14.75 5.57
C GLY A 175 -12.64 14.63 6.63
N GLU A 176 -13.48 13.61 6.47
CA GLU A 176 -14.56 13.28 7.43
C GLU A 176 -14.15 12.29 8.51
N TYR A 177 -12.95 11.70 8.39
CA TYR A 177 -12.47 10.68 9.30
C TYR A 177 -11.80 11.30 10.53
N ARG A 178 -12.59 11.59 11.56
CA ARG A 178 -12.09 12.06 12.84
C ARG A 178 -11.43 10.91 13.60
N TYR A 179 -10.11 10.94 13.70
CA TYR A 179 -9.32 9.95 14.42
C TYR A 179 -8.38 10.66 15.41
N ASP A 180 -8.42 10.25 16.68
CA ASP A 180 -7.54 10.75 17.72
C ASP A 180 -6.42 9.75 18.00
N PHE A 181 -5.19 10.10 17.65
CA PHE A 181 -4.00 9.26 17.87
C PHE A 181 -3.61 9.16 19.36
N LYS A 182 -4.17 10.02 20.23
CA LYS A 182 -3.86 10.08 21.65
C LYS A 182 -4.85 9.33 22.54
N VAL A 183 -5.84 8.68 21.95
CA VAL A 183 -6.78 7.86 22.72
C VAL A 183 -6.02 6.80 23.49
N LYS A 184 -6.19 6.79 24.82
CA LYS A 184 -5.59 5.78 25.70
C LYS A 184 -6.09 4.40 25.30
N GLY A 185 -5.15 3.48 25.01
CA GLY A 185 -5.48 2.14 24.54
C GLY A 185 -5.50 2.02 23.02
N SER A 186 -5.11 3.06 22.25
CA SER A 186 -4.88 2.92 20.82
C SER A 186 -3.89 1.78 20.56
N HIS A 187 -4.25 0.90 19.63
CA HIS A 187 -3.38 -0.21 19.21
C HIS A 187 -2.30 0.21 18.20
N TYR A 188 -2.32 1.47 17.77
CA TYR A 188 -1.43 1.98 16.72
C TYR A 188 -0.38 2.90 17.30
N ALA A 189 0.89 2.55 17.06
CA ALA A 189 2.02 3.42 17.40
C ALA A 189 2.20 4.57 16.40
N SER A 190 1.46 4.57 15.28
CA SER A 190 1.58 5.58 14.23
C SER A 190 0.31 5.69 13.39
N GLY A 191 0.07 6.88 12.85
CA GLY A 191 -0.98 7.07 11.86
C GLY A 191 -0.70 6.33 10.56
N SER A 192 0.57 6.16 10.20
CA SER A 192 0.95 5.37 9.01
C SER A 192 0.50 3.92 9.11
N MET A 193 0.70 3.25 10.26
CA MET A 193 0.23 1.87 10.43
C MET A 193 -1.29 1.78 10.45
N LYS A 194 -1.96 2.75 11.09
CA LYS A 194 -3.44 2.83 11.06
C LYS A 194 -3.97 2.97 9.64
N ALA A 195 -3.35 3.82 8.83
CA ALA A 195 -3.72 4.01 7.43
C ALA A 195 -3.46 2.74 6.60
N ILE A 196 -2.32 2.08 6.79
CA ILE A 196 -2.03 0.79 6.13
C ILE A 196 -3.16 -0.20 6.42
N TRP A 197 -3.53 -0.38 7.70
CA TRP A 197 -4.62 -1.29 8.07
C TRP A 197 -5.93 -0.93 7.38
N ASN A 198 -6.33 0.33 7.42
CA ASN A 198 -7.55 0.80 6.76
C ASN A 198 -7.52 0.55 5.24
N ASN A 199 -6.37 0.73 4.61
CA ASN A 199 -6.16 0.49 3.18
C ASN A 199 -6.27 -1.00 2.82
N LEU A 200 -5.70 -1.90 3.65
CA LEU A 200 -5.88 -3.35 3.50
C LEU A 200 -7.38 -3.71 3.53
N ARG A 201 -8.13 -3.11 4.45
CA ARG A 201 -9.58 -3.31 4.57
C ARG A 201 -10.36 -2.67 3.41
N ALA A 202 -9.88 -1.56 2.85
CA ALA A 202 -10.43 -0.97 1.63
C ALA A 202 -10.20 -1.89 0.41
N VAL A 203 -9.06 -2.58 0.34
CA VAL A 203 -8.81 -3.62 -0.68
C VAL A 203 -9.77 -4.81 -0.49
N ASP A 204 -10.04 -5.25 0.76
CA ASP A 204 -11.05 -6.28 1.03
C ASP A 204 -12.43 -5.84 0.52
N LEU A 205 -12.77 -4.53 0.65
CA LEU A 205 -14.02 -4.00 0.12
C LEU A 205 -14.03 -4.06 -1.42
N LEU A 206 -12.94 -3.66 -2.09
CA LEU A 206 -12.83 -3.78 -3.55
C LEU A 206 -13.06 -5.23 -4.00
N GLU A 207 -12.41 -6.20 -3.35
CA GLU A 207 -12.56 -7.62 -3.67
C GLU A 207 -14.00 -8.14 -3.47
N SER A 208 -14.76 -7.54 -2.55
CA SER A 208 -16.15 -7.91 -2.27
C SER A 208 -17.15 -7.41 -3.35
N LEU A 209 -16.74 -6.47 -4.20
CA LEU A 209 -17.59 -5.91 -5.24
C LEU A 209 -17.65 -6.85 -6.45
N PRO A 210 -18.86 -7.22 -6.93
CA PRO A 210 -19.01 -8.14 -8.07
C PRO A 210 -18.42 -7.59 -9.38
N GLN A 211 -18.26 -6.26 -9.49
CA GLN A 211 -17.71 -5.58 -10.64
C GLN A 211 -16.16 -5.63 -10.69
N VAL A 212 -15.49 -6.08 -9.64
CA VAL A 212 -14.03 -6.06 -9.54
C VAL A 212 -13.41 -7.37 -9.99
N ASP A 213 -12.39 -7.27 -10.82
CA ASP A 213 -11.45 -8.36 -11.08
C ASP A 213 -10.35 -8.35 -10.00
N GLN A 214 -10.46 -9.26 -9.05
CA GLN A 214 -9.55 -9.34 -7.89
C GLN A 214 -8.08 -9.57 -8.26
N SER A 215 -7.80 -10.06 -9.47
CA SER A 215 -6.43 -10.25 -9.96
C SER A 215 -5.80 -8.96 -10.51
N ARG A 216 -6.58 -7.88 -10.66
CA ARG A 216 -6.20 -6.63 -11.32
C ARG A 216 -6.45 -5.41 -10.42
N ILE A 217 -5.91 -5.43 -9.20
CA ILE A 217 -6.02 -4.33 -8.24
C ILE A 217 -4.69 -3.60 -8.17
N GLY A 218 -4.73 -2.27 -8.23
CA GLY A 218 -3.58 -1.38 -8.03
C GLY A 218 -3.85 -0.31 -6.98
N VAL A 219 -2.83 0.50 -6.73
CA VAL A 219 -2.90 1.66 -5.82
C VAL A 219 -2.25 2.86 -6.46
N ILE A 220 -2.81 4.05 -6.23
CA ILE A 220 -2.30 5.33 -6.69
C ILE A 220 -2.47 6.39 -5.61
N GLY A 221 -1.49 7.27 -5.47
CA GLY A 221 -1.59 8.40 -4.56
C GLY A 221 -0.57 9.49 -4.84
N HIS A 222 -0.83 10.67 -4.28
CA HIS A 222 0.03 11.83 -4.36
C HIS A 222 0.50 12.27 -2.97
N SER A 223 1.75 12.69 -2.82
CA SER A 223 2.34 13.19 -1.58
C SER A 223 2.16 12.19 -0.42
N LEU A 224 1.41 12.50 0.64
CA LEU A 224 1.00 11.54 1.69
C LEU A 224 0.42 10.26 1.09
N GLY A 225 -0.50 10.38 0.12
CA GLY A 225 -1.06 9.24 -0.61
C GLY A 225 -0.01 8.47 -1.39
N GLY A 226 1.03 9.15 -1.90
CA GLY A 226 2.13 8.55 -2.64
C GLY A 226 2.96 7.59 -1.78
N HIS A 227 3.47 8.02 -0.62
CA HIS A 227 4.21 7.10 0.26
C HIS A 227 3.30 6.09 0.95
N ASN A 228 2.04 6.44 1.22
CA ASN A 228 1.08 5.50 1.78
C ASN A 228 0.72 4.39 0.77
N SER A 229 0.74 4.68 -0.53
CA SER A 229 0.64 3.67 -1.59
C SER A 229 1.79 2.67 -1.53
N LEU A 230 3.02 3.16 -1.38
CA LEU A 230 4.22 2.33 -1.23
C LEU A 230 4.13 1.46 0.03
N PHE A 231 3.86 2.08 1.19
CA PHE A 231 3.78 1.39 2.47
C PHE A 231 2.67 0.32 2.48
N THR A 232 1.49 0.65 1.96
CA THR A 232 0.39 -0.32 1.85
C THR A 232 0.79 -1.50 0.97
N ALA A 233 1.44 -1.25 -0.17
CA ALA A 233 1.84 -2.30 -1.10
C ALA A 233 2.93 -3.23 -0.53
N VAL A 234 3.77 -2.78 0.41
CA VAL A 234 4.70 -3.65 1.15
C VAL A 234 3.94 -4.72 1.94
N PHE A 235 2.80 -4.38 2.52
CA PHE A 235 2.01 -5.29 3.36
C PHE A 235 0.85 -5.98 2.61
N ASP A 236 0.57 -5.58 1.35
CA ASP A 236 -0.52 -6.17 0.55
C ASP A 236 -0.07 -6.55 -0.87
N GLU A 237 0.16 -7.83 -1.09
CA GLU A 237 0.61 -8.38 -2.38
C GLU A 237 -0.52 -8.47 -3.44
N ARG A 238 -1.77 -8.19 -3.05
CA ARG A 238 -2.91 -8.08 -3.98
C ARG A 238 -2.78 -6.85 -4.88
N LEU A 239 -2.05 -5.82 -4.43
CA LEU A 239 -1.75 -4.61 -5.20
C LEU A 239 -0.68 -4.92 -6.27
N LYS A 240 -1.12 -5.13 -7.52
CA LYS A 240 -0.26 -5.56 -8.65
C LYS A 240 0.46 -4.40 -9.34
N ALA A 241 -0.08 -3.19 -9.21
CA ALA A 241 0.49 -1.96 -9.74
C ALA A 241 0.45 -0.86 -8.67
N VAL A 242 1.55 -0.13 -8.53
CA VAL A 242 1.71 0.96 -7.57
C VAL A 242 2.10 2.23 -8.32
N VAL A 243 1.35 3.31 -8.12
CA VAL A 243 1.67 4.63 -8.65
C VAL A 243 1.86 5.60 -7.48
N SER A 244 3.06 6.18 -7.39
CA SER A 244 3.39 7.20 -6.40
C SER A 244 3.75 8.51 -7.11
N SER A 245 2.99 9.56 -6.85
CA SER A 245 3.30 10.91 -7.30
C SER A 245 3.81 11.73 -6.12
N CYS A 246 5.02 12.30 -6.23
CA CYS A 246 5.63 13.15 -5.20
C CYS A 246 5.57 12.50 -3.80
N GLY A 247 5.83 11.18 -3.70
CA GLY A 247 5.55 10.44 -2.48
C GLY A 247 6.77 10.20 -1.59
N PHE A 248 8.00 10.32 -2.09
CA PHE A 248 9.18 9.91 -1.34
C PHE A 248 10.49 10.46 -1.93
N THR A 249 11.48 10.45 -1.09
CA THR A 249 12.93 10.39 -1.38
C THR A 249 13.58 9.63 -0.22
N PRO A 250 14.76 9.01 -0.35
CA PRO A 250 15.48 8.41 0.78
C PRO A 250 15.66 9.40 1.93
N PHE A 251 15.68 8.90 3.16
CA PHE A 251 15.69 9.77 4.35
C PHE A 251 16.87 10.74 4.40
N HIS A 252 18.03 10.33 3.91
CA HIS A 252 19.20 11.21 3.83
C HIS A 252 19.07 12.32 2.77
N ASP A 253 18.30 12.08 1.71
CA ASP A 253 18.03 13.07 0.67
C ASP A 253 16.83 13.97 1.02
N TYR A 254 16.01 13.60 2.03
CA TYR A 254 14.88 14.40 2.51
C TYR A 254 15.40 15.60 3.32
N TYR A 255 15.35 16.80 2.74
CA TYR A 255 15.90 18.04 3.32
C TYR A 255 17.32 17.88 3.90
N GLY A 256 18.17 17.09 3.23
CA GLY A 256 19.54 16.78 3.70
C GLY A 256 19.56 16.00 5.02
N GLY A 257 18.66 15.04 5.20
CA GLY A 257 18.55 14.18 6.38
C GLY A 257 17.70 14.75 7.52
N LYS A 258 17.03 15.89 7.32
CA LYS A 258 16.15 16.53 8.32
C LYS A 258 14.75 15.90 8.31
N VAL A 259 14.63 14.72 8.90
CA VAL A 259 13.44 13.85 8.83
C VAL A 259 12.24 14.29 9.70
N ALA A 260 12.27 15.47 10.30
CA ALA A 260 11.20 15.96 11.18
C ALA A 260 9.81 16.01 10.50
N GLY A 261 9.74 16.19 9.18
CA GLY A 261 8.48 16.15 8.42
C GLY A 261 7.75 14.81 8.49
N TRP A 262 8.44 13.72 8.83
CA TRP A 262 7.88 12.37 8.96
C TRP A 262 7.36 12.03 10.36
N THR A 263 7.47 12.93 11.36
CA THR A 263 7.42 12.57 12.78
C THR A 263 6.14 12.97 13.51
N SER A 264 5.15 13.52 12.82
CA SER A 264 3.85 13.80 13.46
C SER A 264 3.14 12.49 13.84
N ASP A 265 2.22 12.54 14.78
CA ASP A 265 1.39 11.39 15.20
C ASP A 265 0.62 10.79 14.00
N ARG A 266 0.31 11.61 12.97
CA ARG A 266 -0.31 11.19 11.71
C ARG A 266 0.60 10.31 10.85
N TYR A 267 1.92 10.39 11.04
CA TYR A 267 2.90 9.67 10.24
C TYR A 267 3.64 8.65 11.11
N MET A 268 4.92 8.89 11.43
CA MET A 268 5.79 7.96 12.13
C MET A 268 6.46 8.61 13.36
N PRO A 269 5.72 8.87 14.45
CA PRO A 269 6.24 9.61 15.62
C PRO A 269 7.48 8.95 16.25
N ARG A 270 7.66 7.64 16.12
CA ARG A 270 8.82 6.92 16.64
C ARG A 270 10.15 7.36 16.00
N ILE A 271 10.14 7.96 14.80
CA ILE A 271 11.33 8.59 14.22
C ILE A 271 11.86 9.69 15.13
N ARG A 272 10.97 10.46 15.77
CA ARG A 272 11.32 11.46 16.79
C ARG A 272 11.62 10.79 18.14
N ASP A 273 10.72 9.96 18.61
CA ASP A 273 10.67 9.52 20.01
C ASP A 273 11.68 8.39 20.32
N VAL A 274 12.06 7.59 19.30
CA VAL A 274 12.96 6.44 19.43
C VAL A 274 14.25 6.64 18.64
N TYR A 275 14.16 7.23 17.44
CA TYR A 275 15.31 7.38 16.54
C TYR A 275 15.85 8.82 16.51
N GLU A 276 15.37 9.70 17.41
CA GLU A 276 15.96 11.04 17.69
C GLU A 276 16.03 11.95 16.44
N ASN A 277 15.13 11.79 15.48
CA ASN A 277 15.17 12.44 14.17
C ASN A 277 16.51 12.23 13.41
N ASN A 278 17.20 11.14 13.67
CA ASN A 278 18.46 10.80 13.00
C ASN A 278 18.19 9.78 11.89
N ALA A 279 18.44 10.17 10.64
CA ALA A 279 18.25 9.31 9.46
C ALA A 279 19.08 8.02 9.54
N ASP A 280 20.31 8.06 10.14
CA ASP A 280 21.18 6.88 10.31
C ASP A 280 20.57 5.82 11.26
N LYS A 281 19.64 6.22 12.14
CA LYS A 281 19.04 5.33 13.13
C LYS A 281 17.77 4.68 12.64
N ILE A 282 17.14 5.19 11.57
CA ILE A 282 15.89 4.63 11.05
C ILE A 282 16.19 3.26 10.43
N PRO A 283 15.52 2.17 10.86
CA PRO A 283 15.90 0.81 10.49
C PRO A 283 15.44 0.36 9.09
N PHE A 284 14.88 1.25 8.27
CA PHE A 284 14.53 1.01 6.88
C PHE A 284 14.64 2.31 6.06
N ASP A 285 14.73 2.20 4.74
CA ASP A 285 14.67 3.36 3.85
C ASP A 285 13.93 3.02 2.54
N PHE A 286 13.62 4.02 1.74
CA PHE A 286 12.89 3.88 0.47
C PHE A 286 13.61 3.04 -0.58
N TYR A 287 14.93 2.90 -0.51
CA TYR A 287 15.67 1.92 -1.31
C TYR A 287 15.08 0.51 -1.17
N GLU A 288 14.89 0.07 0.07
CA GLU A 288 14.38 -1.25 0.41
C GLU A 288 12.89 -1.38 0.03
N ILE A 289 12.09 -0.33 0.29
CA ILE A 289 10.68 -0.33 -0.04
C ILE A 289 10.46 -0.56 -1.53
N LEU A 290 11.20 0.15 -2.40
CA LEU A 290 11.11 -0.03 -3.84
C LEU A 290 11.49 -1.45 -4.26
N GLY A 291 12.54 -2.01 -3.66
CA GLY A 291 12.95 -3.39 -3.89
C GLY A 291 11.84 -4.39 -3.53
N VAL A 292 11.14 -4.19 -2.39
CA VAL A 292 10.04 -5.07 -1.94
C VAL A 292 8.88 -5.11 -2.92
N LEU A 293 8.70 -4.08 -3.74
CA LEU A 293 7.64 -4.07 -4.74
C LEU A 293 7.90 -5.06 -5.89
N ALA A 294 9.17 -5.43 -6.16
CA ALA A 294 9.50 -6.36 -7.23
C ALA A 294 8.85 -7.74 -7.03
N PRO A 295 8.34 -8.38 -8.10
CA PRO A 295 8.31 -7.98 -9.51
C PRO A 295 7.06 -7.18 -9.92
N ARG A 296 6.29 -6.65 -8.99
CA ARG A 296 5.06 -5.87 -9.26
C ARG A 296 5.40 -4.57 -9.97
N GLY A 297 4.43 -4.00 -10.68
CA GLY A 297 4.65 -2.73 -11.36
C GLY A 297 4.79 -1.56 -10.37
N PHE A 298 5.79 -0.70 -10.58
CA PHE A 298 5.93 0.56 -9.87
C PHE A 298 6.19 1.72 -10.84
N PHE A 299 5.35 2.75 -10.77
CA PHE A 299 5.48 4.01 -11.50
C PHE A 299 5.63 5.15 -10.50
N SER A 300 6.67 5.98 -10.66
CA SER A 300 6.84 7.21 -9.88
C SER A 300 6.77 8.43 -10.79
N ASN A 301 5.99 9.42 -10.39
CA ASN A 301 6.09 10.80 -10.84
C ASN A 301 6.86 11.59 -9.78
N SER A 302 8.06 12.03 -10.10
CA SER A 302 8.97 12.77 -9.20
C SER A 302 9.51 13.99 -9.90
N PRO A 303 8.79 15.13 -9.84
CA PRO A 303 9.15 16.36 -10.53
C PRO A 303 10.51 16.91 -10.08
N VAL A 304 11.24 17.56 -10.99
CA VAL A 304 12.59 18.08 -10.72
C VAL A 304 12.60 19.30 -9.79
N ASN A 305 11.47 20.01 -9.68
CA ASN A 305 11.32 21.18 -8.81
C ASN A 305 10.43 20.88 -7.59
N ASP A 306 10.28 19.60 -7.23
CA ASP A 306 9.56 19.23 -6.01
C ASP A 306 10.34 19.73 -4.78
N SER A 307 9.73 20.65 -4.02
CA SER A 307 10.34 21.24 -2.83
C SER A 307 10.36 20.29 -1.62
N ASN A 308 9.58 19.19 -1.66
CA ASN A 308 9.50 18.24 -0.54
C ASN A 308 10.40 17.02 -0.74
N PHE A 309 10.50 16.52 -1.97
CA PHE A 309 11.18 15.23 -2.24
C PHE A 309 12.23 15.41 -3.33
N ASP A 310 13.50 15.39 -2.93
CA ASP A 310 14.65 15.50 -3.83
C ASP A 310 14.62 14.41 -4.91
N VAL A 311 14.56 14.80 -6.17
CA VAL A 311 14.53 13.89 -7.32
C VAL A 311 15.84 13.13 -7.50
N GLY A 312 16.97 13.68 -7.03
CA GLY A 312 18.27 13.01 -7.05
C GLY A 312 18.26 11.76 -6.17
N GLY A 313 17.68 11.87 -4.98
CA GLY A 313 17.45 10.72 -4.09
C GLY A 313 16.56 9.67 -4.72
N VAL A 314 15.45 10.10 -5.35
CA VAL A 314 14.55 9.16 -6.06
C VAL A 314 15.28 8.40 -7.16
N ARG A 315 16.09 9.08 -7.99
CA ARG A 315 16.90 8.44 -9.05
C ARG A 315 17.86 7.40 -8.49
N LYS A 316 18.53 7.70 -7.35
CA LYS A 316 19.38 6.74 -6.65
C LYS A 316 18.59 5.49 -6.23
N ALA A 317 17.41 5.69 -5.62
CA ALA A 317 16.56 4.58 -5.18
C ALA A 317 16.10 3.70 -6.35
N PHE A 318 15.73 4.30 -7.49
CA PHE A 318 15.36 3.57 -8.70
C PHE A 318 16.52 2.75 -9.26
N THR A 319 17.74 3.31 -9.30
CA THR A 319 18.94 2.60 -9.73
C THR A 319 19.19 1.37 -8.88
N LYS A 320 19.07 1.49 -7.55
CA LYS A 320 19.26 0.34 -6.65
C LYS A 320 18.14 -0.69 -6.74
N ALA A 321 16.89 -0.24 -6.88
CA ALA A 321 15.75 -1.14 -7.03
C ALA A 321 15.84 -1.93 -8.36
N SER A 322 16.40 -1.38 -9.42
CA SER A 322 16.55 -2.07 -10.70
C SER A 322 17.37 -3.37 -10.58
N ASP A 323 18.36 -3.42 -9.69
CA ASP A 323 19.15 -4.63 -9.42
C ASP A 323 18.25 -5.75 -8.85
N ILE A 324 17.26 -5.40 -8.03
CA ILE A 324 16.30 -6.36 -7.47
C ILE A 324 15.30 -6.81 -8.53
N TYR A 325 14.77 -5.88 -9.35
CA TYR A 325 13.88 -6.23 -10.45
C TYR A 325 14.54 -7.21 -11.44
N ALA A 326 15.85 -7.05 -11.66
CA ALA A 326 16.64 -7.97 -12.51
C ALA A 326 16.65 -9.43 -12.01
N LEU A 327 16.53 -9.68 -10.68
CA LEU A 327 16.41 -11.03 -10.12
C LEU A 327 15.12 -11.76 -10.58
N PHE A 328 14.12 -11.00 -11.01
CA PHE A 328 12.81 -11.53 -11.43
C PHE A 328 12.62 -11.53 -12.96
N GLU A 329 13.62 -11.05 -13.72
CA GLU A 329 13.56 -11.08 -15.17
C GLU A 329 13.68 -12.51 -15.69
N THR A 330 12.73 -12.93 -16.51
CA THR A 330 12.77 -14.15 -17.31
C THR A 330 12.90 -13.76 -18.78
N ASP A 331 13.34 -14.66 -19.65
CA ASP A 331 13.48 -14.38 -21.09
C ASP A 331 12.17 -13.91 -21.74
N ASP A 332 11.01 -14.32 -21.21
CA ASP A 332 9.70 -13.82 -21.63
C ASP A 332 9.37 -12.41 -21.07
N ALA A 333 9.93 -12.03 -19.94
CA ALA A 333 9.72 -10.70 -19.34
C ALA A 333 10.46 -9.57 -20.08
N LYS A 334 11.43 -9.90 -20.92
CA LYS A 334 12.08 -8.94 -21.84
C LYS A 334 11.14 -8.42 -22.94
N LYS A 335 9.91 -8.94 -23.04
CA LYS A 335 8.88 -8.46 -23.96
C LYS A 335 8.16 -7.23 -23.40
N ASN A 336 8.89 -6.09 -23.35
CA ASN A 336 8.36 -4.73 -23.58
C ASN A 336 7.57 -3.99 -22.50
N ILE A 337 7.45 -4.41 -21.24
CA ILE A 337 6.82 -3.57 -20.22
C ILE A 337 7.82 -3.29 -19.11
N SER A 338 8.34 -2.05 -19.04
CA SER A 338 9.10 -1.64 -17.88
C SER A 338 8.20 -1.65 -16.64
N ARG A 339 8.40 -2.63 -15.76
CA ARG A 339 7.67 -2.72 -14.49
C ARG A 339 8.12 -1.65 -13.49
N LEU A 340 9.32 -1.11 -13.65
CA LEU A 340 9.89 -0.04 -12.85
C LEU A 340 10.03 1.22 -13.72
N LYS A 341 9.19 2.23 -13.50
CA LYS A 341 9.12 3.43 -14.34
C LYS A 341 9.19 4.71 -13.53
N LEU A 342 10.10 5.61 -13.90
CA LEU A 342 10.27 6.93 -13.31
C LEU A 342 10.00 8.02 -14.35
N ALA A 343 9.11 8.96 -14.02
CA ALA A 343 8.90 10.21 -14.72
C ALA A 343 9.42 11.38 -13.86
N THR A 344 10.20 12.26 -14.48
CA THR A 344 10.79 13.44 -13.79
C THR A 344 10.48 14.71 -14.56
N PRO A 345 9.21 15.18 -14.57
CA PRO A 345 8.81 16.38 -15.30
C PRO A 345 9.42 17.64 -14.71
N ASP A 346 9.53 18.68 -15.55
CA ASP A 346 9.85 20.05 -15.11
C ASP A 346 8.58 20.68 -14.50
N ALA A 347 8.32 20.36 -13.24
CA ALA A 347 7.14 20.78 -12.50
C ALA A 347 7.45 20.88 -10.99
N PRO A 348 6.67 21.64 -10.22
CA PRO A 348 6.71 21.63 -8.76
C PRO A 348 6.10 20.36 -8.19
N HIS A 349 5.79 20.35 -6.87
CA HIS A 349 5.10 19.27 -6.16
C HIS A 349 3.67 19.08 -6.69
N ASP A 350 3.55 18.46 -7.86
CA ASP A 350 2.28 18.27 -8.59
C ASP A 350 2.30 16.94 -9.38
N PHE A 351 1.14 16.57 -9.91
CA PHE A 351 0.98 15.45 -10.84
C PHE A 351 0.49 15.99 -12.19
N PRO A 352 1.39 16.49 -13.06
CA PRO A 352 1.01 17.10 -14.32
C PRO A 352 0.23 16.16 -15.23
N GLU A 353 -0.59 16.72 -16.11
CA GLU A 353 -1.46 15.93 -16.99
C GLU A 353 -0.69 14.93 -17.87
N PRO A 354 0.43 15.26 -18.53
CA PRO A 354 1.17 14.30 -19.36
C PRO A 354 1.60 13.06 -18.55
N GLU A 355 2.09 13.26 -17.33
CA GLU A 355 2.56 12.18 -16.43
C GLU A 355 1.39 11.35 -15.90
N ARG A 356 0.24 11.97 -15.61
CA ARG A 356 -0.99 11.24 -15.24
C ARG A 356 -1.44 10.35 -16.39
N GLN A 357 -1.51 10.89 -17.63
CA GLN A 357 -1.89 10.09 -18.79
C GLN A 357 -0.91 8.94 -19.04
N ALA A 358 0.39 9.18 -18.89
CA ALA A 358 1.43 8.16 -19.00
C ALA A 358 1.26 7.06 -17.90
N ALA A 359 0.94 7.46 -16.67
CA ALA A 359 0.66 6.52 -15.58
C ALA A 359 -0.59 5.67 -15.88
N TYR A 360 -1.67 6.25 -16.41
CA TYR A 360 -2.88 5.51 -16.76
C TYR A 360 -2.68 4.53 -17.92
N GLN A 361 -1.94 4.93 -18.95
CA GLN A 361 -1.55 4.04 -20.05
C GLN A 361 -0.69 2.87 -19.53
N TRP A 362 0.26 3.16 -18.65
CA TRP A 362 1.09 2.15 -18.01
C TRP A 362 0.24 1.20 -17.13
N LEU A 363 -0.70 1.73 -16.33
CA LEU A 363 -1.63 0.91 -15.54
C LEU A 363 -2.45 -0.03 -16.42
N ASN A 364 -2.97 0.45 -17.57
CA ASN A 364 -3.68 -0.38 -18.54
C ASN A 364 -2.83 -1.56 -19.03
N THR A 365 -1.52 -1.36 -19.15
CA THR A 365 -0.59 -2.41 -19.60
C THR A 365 -0.26 -3.40 -18.47
N ILE A 366 0.04 -2.90 -17.26
CA ILE A 366 0.39 -3.75 -16.10
C ILE A 366 -0.82 -4.57 -15.60
N LEU A 367 -2.01 -3.96 -15.63
CA LEU A 367 -3.26 -4.59 -15.19
C LEU A 367 -4.06 -5.17 -16.37
N ALA A 368 -3.44 -5.39 -17.55
CA ALA A 368 -4.05 -6.14 -18.64
C ALA A 368 -4.36 -7.58 -18.22
N LYS A 369 -5.36 -8.21 -18.93
CA LYS A 369 -5.68 -9.63 -18.73
C LYS A 369 -4.60 -10.52 -19.32
#